data_1ce4ab084cc825f6c2a2d5b7517f63ef
#
_entry.id   1ce4ab084cc825f6c2a2d5b7517f63ef
#
_cell.length_a   1.000
_cell.length_b   1.000
_cell.length_c   1.000
_cell.angle_alpha   90.00
_cell.angle_beta   90.00
_cell.angle_gamma   90.00
#
_symmetry.space_group_name_H-M   'P 1'
#
loop_
_entity.id
_entity.type
_entity.pdbx_description
1 polymer ?
#
loop_
_entity_poly.entity_id
_entity_poly.type
_entity_poly.pdbx_seq_one_letter_code
_entity_poly.pdbx_strand_id
1 'polypeptide(L)'
;MALLTMWTVGVWAADSMKPWDNGRLKVSDNQRFLMHENGTPFFWQGDTGWLLAERLDRSEAQWYLQRCREEGYNVVQIQVINGVPAYNIYGQMSHPLPSPATHHPSPNTHHPSPATYGYWDHLDYIIDLAQQNGIYIGMVCIWGGLVKAGHLSVEGAKEYGTFLANRYKDKPNIIWFMGGDIQGDIKPEVWNTLATSIKAIDHNHLMTYHPRGRYTSAKWWSKAPWIDFHTFQSGHRRYGQRMGNADYPIPDNTEEDNWMYVDSTWAYKPIKPVLDAEPSYEDIPMGLHGNSEPHWQACDVRRYAYWSVFAGSCGHTYGHNAIMQMLKPGYPTSYGDAVDVKTWYQALNDPGFQQMKFVRQLILSFPYFERVPDQSIIVENGRQYDRLIATRGNDYLLVYNYTSREMKVDLTKISGSRKRVWWMNAGTGILRYLGEYDSKVLTFRPHKTGFGIEDGVLIAIDATKDYIAKDQIRIADRQ
;
A
#
# COMPACT_ATOMS: atom_id res chain seq x y z
N MET A 1 6.81 58.83 -6.17
CA MET A 1 5.59 58.07 -6.31
C MET A 1 5.87 56.86 -7.17
N ALA A 2 6.13 55.69 -6.58
CA ALA A 2 6.36 54.44 -7.30
C ALA A 2 5.13 53.55 -7.09
N LEU A 3 4.43 53.23 -8.20
CA LEU A 3 3.30 52.30 -8.18
C LEU A 3 3.83 50.88 -8.01
N LEU A 4 3.51 50.26 -6.87
CA LEU A 4 3.61 48.82 -6.71
C LEU A 4 2.40 48.16 -7.40
N THR A 5 2.61 47.52 -8.52
CA THR A 5 1.65 46.59 -9.11
C THR A 5 1.73 45.24 -8.37
N MET A 6 0.74 45.00 -7.52
CA MET A 6 0.52 43.63 -6.97
C MET A 6 0.05 42.70 -8.07
N TRP A 7 0.90 41.74 -8.44
CA TRP A 7 0.49 40.60 -9.23
C TRP A 7 -0.21 39.60 -8.30
N THR A 8 -1.54 39.59 -8.38
CA THR A 8 -2.32 38.47 -7.81
C THR A 8 -2.08 37.24 -8.68
N VAL A 9 -1.25 36.34 -8.18
CA VAL A 9 -1.16 34.98 -8.74
C VAL A 9 -2.48 34.29 -8.41
N GLY A 10 -3.40 34.29 -9.37
CA GLY A 10 -4.59 33.47 -9.33
C GLY A 10 -4.16 32.01 -9.36
N VAL A 11 -4.21 31.33 -8.23
CA VAL A 11 -4.14 29.89 -8.18
C VAL A 11 -5.43 29.38 -8.82
N TRP A 12 -5.39 29.12 -10.11
CA TRP A 12 -6.40 28.30 -10.74
C TRP A 12 -6.26 26.88 -10.14
N ALA A 13 -7.14 26.55 -9.23
CA ALA A 13 -7.39 25.17 -8.86
C ALA A 13 -7.94 24.51 -10.13
N ALA A 14 -7.05 23.92 -10.94
CA ALA A 14 -7.48 22.95 -11.90
C ALA A 14 -8.24 21.90 -11.10
N ASP A 15 -9.50 21.67 -11.42
CA ASP A 15 -10.29 20.55 -10.92
C ASP A 15 -9.51 19.29 -11.30
N SER A 16 -8.68 18.83 -10.37
CA SER A 16 -7.79 17.69 -10.65
C SER A 16 -8.68 16.48 -10.82
N MET A 17 -8.64 15.91 -12.02
CA MET A 17 -9.35 14.68 -12.40
C MET A 17 -9.21 13.65 -11.27
N LYS A 18 -10.33 13.14 -10.78
CA LYS A 18 -10.35 12.12 -9.74
C LYS A 18 -10.04 10.76 -10.36
N PRO A 19 -9.45 9.81 -9.60
CA PRO A 19 -9.13 8.49 -10.14
C PRO A 19 -10.31 7.81 -10.84
N TRP A 20 -11.50 7.88 -10.28
CA TRP A 20 -12.74 7.28 -10.83
C TRP A 20 -13.31 7.98 -12.06
N ASP A 21 -12.81 9.14 -12.47
CA ASP A 21 -13.11 9.75 -13.76
C ASP A 21 -12.55 8.90 -14.92
N ASN A 22 -11.59 8.02 -14.60
CA ASN A 22 -11.06 6.99 -15.51
C ASN A 22 -11.90 5.70 -15.53
N GLY A 23 -13.06 5.69 -14.87
CA GLY A 23 -13.90 4.52 -14.66
C GLY A 23 -13.52 3.71 -13.41
N ARG A 24 -14.21 2.60 -13.20
CA ARG A 24 -14.02 1.72 -12.05
C ARG A 24 -12.67 1.02 -12.11
N LEU A 25 -12.21 0.58 -10.93
CA LEU A 25 -11.05 -0.29 -10.87
C LEU A 25 -11.40 -1.70 -11.34
N LYS A 26 -10.51 -2.29 -12.10
CA LYS A 26 -10.57 -3.70 -12.54
C LYS A 26 -9.18 -4.33 -12.56
N VAL A 27 -9.16 -5.63 -12.67
CA VAL A 27 -7.94 -6.40 -12.93
C VAL A 27 -7.54 -6.21 -14.39
N SER A 28 -6.25 -6.04 -14.65
CA SER A 28 -5.70 -5.91 -16.00
C SER A 28 -5.84 -7.21 -16.81
N ASP A 29 -5.81 -7.11 -18.13
CA ASP A 29 -6.02 -8.26 -19.03
C ASP A 29 -4.97 -9.36 -18.83
N ASN A 30 -3.73 -8.99 -18.46
CA ASN A 30 -2.65 -9.94 -18.15
C ASN A 30 -2.75 -10.53 -16.72
N GLN A 31 -3.79 -10.20 -15.96
CA GLN A 31 -4.08 -10.69 -14.61
C GLN A 31 -2.99 -10.40 -13.56
N ARG A 32 -2.13 -9.41 -13.79
CA ARG A 32 -1.00 -9.10 -12.90
C ARG A 32 -1.10 -7.77 -12.21
N PHE A 33 -1.95 -6.86 -12.72
CA PHE A 33 -2.04 -5.48 -12.26
C PHE A 33 -3.48 -5.04 -12.07
N LEU A 34 -3.63 -3.88 -11.47
CA LEU A 34 -4.90 -3.15 -11.39
C LEU A 34 -4.89 -2.02 -12.42
N MET A 35 -6.07 -1.71 -12.96
CA MET A 35 -6.26 -0.59 -13.90
C MET A 35 -7.68 -0.04 -13.78
N HIS A 36 -7.90 1.12 -14.37
CA HIS A 36 -9.23 1.67 -14.57
C HIS A 36 -9.90 1.10 -15.83
N GLU A 37 -11.22 1.24 -15.95
CA GLU A 37 -11.99 0.75 -17.10
C GLU A 37 -11.48 1.32 -18.43
N ASN A 38 -11.03 2.57 -18.46
CA ASN A 38 -10.48 3.20 -19.66
C ASN A 38 -9.05 2.76 -20.02
N GLY A 39 -8.46 1.81 -19.26
CA GLY A 39 -7.11 1.30 -19.47
C GLY A 39 -6.00 2.06 -18.75
N THR A 40 -6.31 3.13 -18.01
CA THR A 40 -5.31 3.86 -17.22
C THR A 40 -4.75 2.95 -16.13
N PRO A 41 -3.41 2.84 -15.97
CA PRO A 41 -2.79 2.06 -14.91
C PRO A 41 -3.21 2.53 -13.51
N PHE A 42 -3.43 1.57 -12.62
CA PHE A 42 -3.60 1.85 -11.19
C PHE A 42 -2.48 1.15 -10.42
N PHE A 43 -1.47 1.93 -10.03
CA PHE A 43 -0.45 1.47 -9.09
C PHE A 43 -0.96 1.75 -7.66
N TRP A 44 -1.12 0.70 -6.87
CA TRP A 44 -1.52 0.83 -5.48
C TRP A 44 -0.40 1.50 -4.67
N GLN A 45 -0.66 2.70 -4.18
CA GLN A 45 0.20 3.42 -3.22
C GLN A 45 -0.63 3.59 -1.95
N GLY A 46 -0.57 2.60 -1.07
CA GLY A 46 -1.40 2.55 0.13
C GLY A 46 -0.70 3.08 1.37
N ASP A 47 -1.50 3.62 2.32
CA ASP A 47 -1.11 3.84 3.70
C ASP A 47 -2.00 3.03 4.64
N THR A 48 -1.48 2.73 5.83
CA THR A 48 -2.16 1.94 6.86
C THR A 48 -2.67 2.84 7.96
N GLY A 49 -3.97 3.13 7.93
CA GLY A 49 -4.66 3.94 8.92
C GLY A 49 -5.71 3.15 9.70
N TRP A 50 -5.33 2.00 10.32
CA TRP A 50 -6.27 1.05 10.89
C TRP A 50 -7.35 1.67 11.75
N LEU A 51 -6.98 2.60 12.65
CA LEU A 51 -7.89 3.19 13.62
C LEU A 51 -8.40 4.58 13.23
N LEU A 52 -8.34 4.94 11.93
CA LEU A 52 -8.79 6.24 11.42
C LEU A 52 -10.21 6.58 11.84
N ALA A 53 -11.16 5.67 11.60
CA ALA A 53 -12.58 5.88 11.91
C ALA A 53 -12.88 5.90 13.43
N GLU A 54 -12.02 5.26 14.22
CA GLU A 54 -12.18 5.19 15.67
C GLU A 54 -11.61 6.41 16.39
N ARG A 55 -10.44 6.89 15.93
CA ARG A 55 -9.60 7.80 16.73
C ARG A 55 -9.47 9.21 16.20
N LEU A 56 -9.76 9.48 14.93
CA LEU A 56 -9.68 10.84 14.40
C LEU A 56 -11.05 11.51 14.36
N ASP A 57 -11.07 12.78 14.77
CA ASP A 57 -12.22 13.64 14.54
C ASP A 57 -12.26 14.11 13.07
N ARG A 58 -13.30 14.91 12.72
CA ARG A 58 -13.50 15.35 11.34
C ARG A 58 -12.35 16.21 10.82
N SER A 59 -11.81 17.09 11.64
CA SER A 59 -10.73 18.00 11.26
C SER A 59 -9.39 17.26 11.12
N GLU A 60 -9.12 16.33 12.03
CA GLU A 60 -7.95 15.48 12.01
C GLU A 60 -7.96 14.52 10.80
N ALA A 61 -9.11 13.91 10.51
CA ALA A 61 -9.28 13.06 9.33
C ALA A 61 -9.07 13.84 8.03
N GLN A 62 -9.56 15.09 7.97
CA GLN A 62 -9.33 15.99 6.84
C GLN A 62 -7.84 16.26 6.63
N TRP A 63 -7.12 16.59 7.69
CA TRP A 63 -5.70 16.86 7.60
C TRP A 63 -4.91 15.61 7.18
N TYR A 64 -5.19 14.47 7.80
CA TYR A 64 -4.53 13.21 7.46
C TYR A 64 -4.71 12.85 5.97
N LEU A 65 -5.95 12.84 5.47
CA LEU A 65 -6.23 12.46 4.09
C LEU A 65 -5.66 13.49 3.09
N GLN A 66 -5.63 14.77 3.45
CA GLN A 66 -4.95 15.77 2.65
C GLN A 66 -3.45 15.50 2.55
N ARG A 67 -2.79 15.19 3.68
CA ARG A 67 -1.36 14.81 3.69
C ARG A 67 -1.09 13.54 2.87
N CYS A 68 -1.95 12.53 2.99
CA CYS A 68 -1.85 11.33 2.15
C CYS A 68 -1.88 11.70 0.65
N ARG A 69 -2.82 12.55 0.23
CA ARG A 69 -2.91 13.03 -1.16
C ARG A 69 -1.63 13.76 -1.60
N GLU A 70 -1.12 14.67 -0.79
CA GLU A 70 0.08 15.47 -1.07
C GLU A 70 1.31 14.59 -1.29
N GLU A 71 1.43 13.49 -0.54
CA GLU A 71 2.53 12.53 -0.67
C GLU A 71 2.24 11.41 -1.69
N GLY A 72 1.13 11.50 -2.43
CA GLY A 72 0.82 10.63 -3.56
C GLY A 72 0.18 9.30 -3.19
N TYR A 73 -0.28 9.13 -1.95
CA TYR A 73 -1.10 7.99 -1.56
C TYR A 73 -2.46 8.04 -2.26
N ASN A 74 -2.89 6.90 -2.77
CA ASN A 74 -4.17 6.75 -3.46
C ASN A 74 -5.09 5.71 -2.82
N VAL A 75 -4.62 5.02 -1.78
CA VAL A 75 -5.40 4.12 -0.94
C VAL A 75 -5.07 4.35 0.53
N VAL A 76 -6.07 4.29 1.40
CA VAL A 76 -5.89 4.17 2.85
C VAL A 76 -6.66 2.94 3.34
N GLN A 77 -5.97 2.03 4.01
CA GLN A 77 -6.59 0.86 4.63
C GLN A 77 -7.09 1.21 6.03
N ILE A 78 -8.34 0.85 6.33
CA ILE A 78 -8.97 1.11 7.64
C ILE A 78 -9.69 -0.13 8.18
N GLN A 79 -9.79 -0.23 9.49
CA GLN A 79 -10.70 -1.17 10.16
C GLN A 79 -12.08 -0.52 10.30
N VAL A 80 -13.12 -1.20 9.80
CA VAL A 80 -14.50 -0.72 9.97
C VAL A 80 -15.01 -1.08 11.35
N ILE A 81 -14.85 -2.33 11.77
CA ILE A 81 -15.21 -2.81 13.12
C ILE A 81 -13.97 -3.41 13.77
N ASN A 82 -13.44 -2.72 14.78
CA ASN A 82 -12.27 -3.14 15.55
C ASN A 82 -12.62 -3.67 16.95
N GLY A 83 -13.85 -3.48 17.39
CA GLY A 83 -14.37 -3.97 18.67
C GLY A 83 -15.86 -4.29 18.55
N VAL A 84 -16.42 -5.01 19.53
CA VAL A 84 -17.86 -5.26 19.58
C VAL A 84 -18.37 -4.93 21.00
N PRO A 85 -19.01 -3.75 21.14
CA PRO A 85 -19.24 -2.73 20.10
C PRO A 85 -17.96 -1.96 19.73
N ALA A 86 -17.90 -1.44 18.50
CA ALA A 86 -16.89 -0.44 18.11
C ALA A 86 -17.40 0.96 18.48
N TYR A 87 -16.48 1.88 18.77
CA TYR A 87 -16.79 3.27 19.07
C TYR A 87 -16.01 4.20 18.13
N ASN A 88 -16.61 5.32 17.74
CA ASN A 88 -15.88 6.40 17.11
C ASN A 88 -15.36 7.40 18.16
N ILE A 89 -14.59 8.39 17.73
CA ILE A 89 -14.01 9.43 18.60
C ILE A 89 -15.06 10.22 19.38
N TYR A 90 -16.30 10.25 18.93
CA TYR A 90 -17.40 10.95 19.57
C TYR A 90 -18.15 10.08 20.59
N GLY A 91 -17.64 8.86 20.86
CA GLY A 91 -18.26 7.91 21.76
C GLY A 91 -19.53 7.23 21.21
N GLN A 92 -19.78 7.37 19.89
CA GLN A 92 -20.91 6.74 19.25
C GLN A 92 -20.60 5.29 18.91
N MET A 93 -21.53 4.41 19.20
CA MET A 93 -21.37 2.97 19.18
C MET A 93 -21.93 2.38 17.88
N SER A 94 -21.23 1.38 17.32
CA SER A 94 -21.67 0.63 16.11
C SER A 94 -22.76 -0.40 16.39
N HIS A 95 -23.35 -0.43 17.56
CA HIS A 95 -24.19 -1.51 18.09
C HIS A 95 -25.67 -1.38 17.72
N PRO A 96 -26.37 -2.51 17.50
CA PRO A 96 -25.80 -3.83 17.20
C PRO A 96 -25.06 -3.81 15.87
N LEU A 97 -24.26 -4.86 15.56
CA LEU A 97 -23.75 -5.03 14.19
C LEU A 97 -24.96 -4.85 13.27
N PRO A 98 -24.91 -3.89 12.32
CA PRO A 98 -26.12 -3.45 11.67
C PRO A 98 -26.76 -4.58 10.87
N SER A 99 -28.07 -4.70 11.01
CA SER A 99 -28.92 -5.49 10.13
C SER A 99 -29.64 -4.56 9.15
N PRO A 100 -30.17 -5.06 8.04
CA PRO A 100 -30.96 -4.27 7.11
C PRO A 100 -32.12 -3.49 7.75
N ALA A 101 -32.60 -3.94 8.93
CA ALA A 101 -33.67 -3.28 9.69
C ALA A 101 -33.23 -2.00 10.43
N THR A 102 -31.91 -1.76 10.57
CA THR A 102 -31.35 -0.57 11.24
C THR A 102 -30.93 0.55 10.29
N HIS A 103 -31.52 0.58 9.09
CA HIS A 103 -31.23 1.60 8.10
C HIS A 103 -31.70 2.98 8.58
N HIS A 104 -30.81 3.79 9.14
CA HIS A 104 -31.02 5.21 9.26
C HIS A 104 -30.44 5.86 7.99
N PRO A 105 -31.23 6.60 7.21
CA PRO A 105 -30.68 7.35 6.08
C PRO A 105 -29.65 8.33 6.61
N SER A 106 -28.48 8.37 5.97
CA SER A 106 -27.48 9.38 6.28
C SER A 106 -28.10 10.77 6.08
N PRO A 107 -28.09 11.64 7.10
CA PRO A 107 -28.61 12.98 6.89
C PRO A 107 -27.67 13.72 5.92
N ASN A 108 -28.22 14.17 4.81
CA ASN A 108 -27.54 15.04 3.83
C ASN A 108 -27.24 16.45 4.39
N THR A 109 -26.82 16.54 5.64
CA THR A 109 -26.56 17.81 6.29
C THR A 109 -25.07 17.97 6.56
N HIS A 110 -24.50 19.03 6.02
CA HIS A 110 -23.10 19.42 6.22
C HIS A 110 -22.69 19.65 7.69
N HIS A 111 -23.67 19.73 8.59
CA HIS A 111 -23.47 19.87 10.04
C HIS A 111 -24.58 19.14 10.81
N PRO A 112 -24.50 17.79 10.96
CA PRO A 112 -25.44 17.08 11.83
C PRO A 112 -25.26 17.58 13.28
N SER A 113 -26.36 17.71 14.00
CA SER A 113 -26.33 17.95 15.44
C SER A 113 -25.57 16.79 16.11
N PRO A 114 -24.74 17.03 17.15
CA PRO A 114 -24.06 15.96 17.89
C PRO A 114 -24.99 14.85 18.38
N ALA A 115 -26.26 15.14 18.64
CA ALA A 115 -27.27 14.19 19.06
C ALA A 115 -27.72 13.19 17.99
N THR A 116 -27.44 13.48 16.69
CA THR A 116 -27.86 12.66 15.54
C THR A 116 -26.70 12.06 14.77
N TYR A 117 -25.46 12.42 15.11
CA TYR A 117 -24.24 11.98 14.42
C TYR A 117 -23.75 10.64 14.99
N GLY A 118 -24.06 9.55 14.29
CA GLY A 118 -23.75 8.21 14.72
C GLY A 118 -22.39 7.67 14.25
N TYR A 119 -22.09 6.43 14.60
CA TYR A 119 -20.88 5.71 14.18
C TYR A 119 -20.76 5.65 12.66
N TRP A 120 -21.83 5.24 11.99
CA TRP A 120 -21.85 5.10 10.53
C TRP A 120 -21.83 6.42 9.78
N ASP A 121 -22.37 7.49 10.37
CA ASP A 121 -22.29 8.84 9.78
C ASP A 121 -20.84 9.37 9.80
N HIS A 122 -20.07 8.98 10.82
CA HIS A 122 -18.64 9.32 10.87
C HIS A 122 -17.83 8.53 9.83
N LEU A 123 -18.11 7.26 9.64
CA LEU A 123 -17.48 6.47 8.60
C LEU A 123 -17.83 7.00 7.20
N ASP A 124 -19.10 7.35 6.95
CA ASP A 124 -19.54 7.99 5.70
C ASP A 124 -18.76 9.28 5.43
N TYR A 125 -18.63 10.14 6.46
CA TYR A 125 -17.85 11.36 6.36
C TYR A 125 -16.41 11.11 5.95
N ILE A 126 -15.75 10.12 6.53
CA ILE A 126 -14.38 9.76 6.19
C ILE A 126 -14.27 9.27 4.74
N ILE A 127 -15.22 8.44 4.30
CA ILE A 127 -15.26 7.92 2.92
C ILE A 127 -15.47 9.07 1.93
N ASP A 128 -16.40 10.00 2.21
CA ASP A 128 -16.65 11.16 1.37
C ASP A 128 -15.47 12.11 1.32
N LEU A 129 -14.78 12.28 2.44
CA LEU A 129 -13.58 13.09 2.53
C LEU A 129 -12.41 12.45 1.74
N ALA A 130 -12.26 11.13 1.82
CA ALA A 130 -11.29 10.39 1.00
C ALA A 130 -11.62 10.51 -0.50
N GLN A 131 -12.91 10.44 -0.87
CA GLN A 131 -13.38 10.71 -2.23
C GLN A 131 -12.99 12.12 -2.70
N GLN A 132 -13.19 13.13 -1.89
CA GLN A 132 -12.79 14.51 -2.21
C GLN A 132 -11.28 14.63 -2.43
N ASN A 133 -10.47 13.82 -1.76
CA ASN A 133 -9.03 13.77 -1.89
C ASN A 133 -8.51 12.83 -3.00
N GLY A 134 -9.37 12.11 -3.71
CA GLY A 134 -8.97 11.16 -4.75
C GLY A 134 -8.36 9.88 -4.19
N ILE A 135 -8.76 9.48 -2.97
CA ILE A 135 -8.24 8.35 -2.22
C ILE A 135 -9.30 7.25 -2.12
N TYR A 136 -8.92 6.02 -2.43
CA TYR A 136 -9.72 4.83 -2.16
C TYR A 136 -9.60 4.42 -0.70
N ILE A 137 -10.67 3.92 -0.14
CA ILE A 137 -10.69 3.32 1.19
C ILE A 137 -10.68 1.79 1.07
N GLY A 138 -9.60 1.16 1.55
CA GLY A 138 -9.51 -0.28 1.75
C GLY A 138 -10.21 -0.65 3.05
N MET A 139 -11.46 -1.12 2.94
CA MET A 139 -12.34 -1.37 4.09
C MET A 139 -12.17 -2.80 4.61
N VAL A 140 -11.42 -2.99 5.72
CA VAL A 140 -11.45 -4.24 6.46
C VAL A 140 -12.76 -4.27 7.26
N CYS A 141 -13.74 -5.03 6.75
CA CYS A 141 -15.13 -4.98 7.21
C CYS A 141 -15.28 -5.26 8.71
N ILE A 142 -14.56 -6.25 9.22
CA ILE A 142 -14.48 -6.60 10.64
C ILE A 142 -13.13 -7.25 10.92
N TRP A 143 -12.50 -6.91 12.03
CA TRP A 143 -11.18 -7.47 12.36
C TRP A 143 -11.26 -8.97 12.69
N GLY A 144 -10.34 -9.74 12.13
CA GLY A 144 -10.37 -11.20 12.15
C GLY A 144 -10.41 -11.82 13.55
N GLY A 145 -9.77 -11.18 14.52
CA GLY A 145 -9.84 -11.59 15.93
C GLY A 145 -11.25 -11.64 16.49
N LEU A 146 -12.12 -10.73 16.08
CA LEU A 146 -13.53 -10.68 16.49
C LEU A 146 -14.33 -11.85 15.90
N VAL A 147 -14.08 -12.18 14.63
CA VAL A 147 -14.71 -13.35 14.00
C VAL A 147 -14.24 -14.65 14.65
N LYS A 148 -12.93 -14.77 14.95
CA LYS A 148 -12.39 -15.90 15.70
C LYS A 148 -13.06 -16.04 17.07
N ALA A 149 -13.29 -14.95 17.76
CA ALA A 149 -13.96 -14.92 19.06
C ALA A 149 -15.48 -15.22 18.99
N GLY A 150 -16.06 -15.30 17.79
CA GLY A 150 -17.47 -15.64 17.60
C GLY A 150 -18.42 -14.44 17.62
N HIS A 151 -17.91 -13.21 17.52
CA HIS A 151 -18.77 -12.01 17.50
C HIS A 151 -19.53 -11.83 16.19
N LEU A 152 -19.24 -12.63 15.16
CA LEU A 152 -19.99 -12.65 13.91
C LEU A 152 -20.34 -14.09 13.56
N SER A 153 -21.64 -14.41 13.52
CA SER A 153 -22.17 -15.70 13.03
C SER A 153 -22.28 -15.70 11.49
N VAL A 154 -22.61 -16.84 10.90
CA VAL A 154 -22.86 -16.93 9.44
C VAL A 154 -24.08 -16.08 9.05
N GLU A 155 -25.16 -16.13 9.82
CA GLU A 155 -26.36 -15.31 9.62
C GLU A 155 -26.04 -13.84 9.78
N GLY A 156 -25.33 -13.46 10.82
CA GLY A 156 -24.86 -12.09 11.04
C GLY A 156 -23.96 -11.60 9.91
N ALA A 157 -23.10 -12.45 9.34
CA ALA A 157 -22.25 -12.11 8.21
C ALA A 157 -23.07 -11.79 6.94
N LYS A 158 -24.17 -12.52 6.71
CA LYS A 158 -25.09 -12.22 5.61
C LYS A 158 -25.78 -10.88 5.79
N GLU A 159 -26.30 -10.60 6.98
CA GLU A 159 -26.98 -9.34 7.28
C GLU A 159 -26.02 -8.15 7.21
N TYR A 160 -24.84 -8.30 7.82
CA TYR A 160 -23.81 -7.27 7.83
C TYR A 160 -23.28 -6.98 6.42
N GLY A 161 -22.99 -8.01 5.63
CA GLY A 161 -22.56 -7.85 4.25
C GLY A 161 -23.61 -7.17 3.39
N THR A 162 -24.88 -7.53 3.56
CA THR A 162 -26.01 -6.87 2.90
C THR A 162 -26.11 -5.39 3.27
N PHE A 163 -25.94 -5.06 4.56
CA PHE A 163 -25.93 -3.68 5.05
C PHE A 163 -24.78 -2.88 4.41
N LEU A 164 -23.56 -3.37 4.49
CA LEU A 164 -22.37 -2.67 3.95
C LEU A 164 -22.51 -2.42 2.45
N ALA A 165 -22.90 -3.44 1.69
CA ALA A 165 -23.07 -3.32 0.24
C ALA A 165 -24.13 -2.30 -0.14
N ASN A 166 -25.29 -2.31 0.51
CA ASN A 166 -26.35 -1.33 0.23
C ASN A 166 -25.93 0.10 0.58
N ARG A 167 -25.09 0.27 1.62
CA ARG A 167 -24.63 1.60 2.04
C ARG A 167 -23.57 2.17 1.11
N TYR A 168 -22.66 1.32 0.59
CA TYR A 168 -21.43 1.80 -0.06
C TYR A 168 -21.29 1.45 -1.55
N LYS A 169 -22.15 0.65 -2.15
CA LYS A 169 -22.07 0.24 -3.57
C LYS A 169 -22.01 1.38 -4.59
N ASP A 170 -22.53 2.55 -4.22
CA ASP A 170 -22.59 3.73 -5.07
C ASP A 170 -21.45 4.75 -4.78
N LYS A 171 -20.60 4.48 -3.78
CA LYS A 171 -19.38 5.27 -3.52
C LYS A 171 -18.30 4.83 -4.49
N PRO A 172 -17.60 5.72 -5.20
CA PRO A 172 -16.65 5.30 -6.25
C PRO A 172 -15.32 4.80 -5.70
N ASN A 173 -15.04 4.99 -4.41
CA ASN A 173 -13.74 4.89 -3.80
C ASN A 173 -13.62 3.80 -2.72
N ILE A 174 -14.31 2.67 -2.90
CA ILE A 174 -14.27 1.53 -1.97
C ILE A 174 -13.47 0.38 -2.57
N ILE A 175 -12.71 -0.31 -1.71
CA ILE A 175 -12.13 -1.63 -1.97
C ILE A 175 -12.41 -2.49 -0.75
N TRP A 176 -13.04 -3.65 -0.95
CA TRP A 176 -13.46 -4.53 0.13
C TRP A 176 -12.33 -5.45 0.60
N PHE A 177 -12.14 -5.53 1.91
CA PHE A 177 -11.22 -6.46 2.54
C PHE A 177 -11.97 -7.38 3.51
N MET A 178 -11.85 -8.68 3.26
CA MET A 178 -12.18 -9.71 4.25
C MET A 178 -10.97 -9.97 5.14
N GLY A 179 -11.12 -10.68 6.24
CA GLY A 179 -10.01 -11.08 7.10
C GLY A 179 -9.64 -10.01 8.13
N GLY A 180 -8.37 -9.60 8.16
CA GLY A 180 -7.79 -8.71 9.20
C GLY A 180 -6.92 -9.50 10.18
N ASP A 181 -5.65 -9.68 9.82
CA ASP A 181 -4.61 -10.40 10.58
C ASP A 181 -5.03 -11.81 11.06
N ILE A 182 -5.72 -12.55 10.19
CA ILE A 182 -6.24 -13.89 10.50
C ILE A 182 -6.03 -14.87 9.34
N GLN A 183 -5.86 -16.15 9.68
CA GLN A 183 -5.81 -17.23 8.71
C GLN A 183 -7.20 -17.48 8.09
N GLY A 184 -7.24 -17.74 6.78
CA GLY A 184 -8.50 -17.90 6.05
C GLY A 184 -9.28 -19.18 6.37
N ASP A 185 -8.65 -20.16 7.02
CA ASP A 185 -9.28 -21.39 7.53
C ASP A 185 -9.92 -21.23 8.92
N ILE A 186 -9.79 -20.07 9.54
CA ILE A 186 -10.52 -19.74 10.76
C ILE A 186 -11.89 -19.19 10.39
N LYS A 187 -12.94 -19.95 10.66
CA LYS A 187 -14.35 -19.58 10.34
C LYS A 187 -14.57 -19.27 8.85
N PRO A 188 -14.10 -20.12 7.91
CA PRO A 188 -14.14 -19.84 6.48
C PRO A 188 -15.56 -19.60 5.96
N GLU A 189 -16.56 -20.23 6.55
CA GLU A 189 -17.98 -20.05 6.23
C GLU A 189 -18.47 -18.62 6.51
N VAL A 190 -17.99 -17.98 7.57
CA VAL A 190 -18.32 -16.58 7.91
C VAL A 190 -17.72 -15.64 6.87
N TRP A 191 -16.44 -15.80 6.53
CA TRP A 191 -15.77 -14.98 5.52
C TRP A 191 -16.40 -15.14 4.14
N ASN A 192 -16.68 -16.38 3.75
CA ASN A 192 -17.32 -16.64 2.45
C ASN A 192 -18.73 -16.06 2.37
N THR A 193 -19.50 -16.15 3.46
CA THR A 193 -20.85 -15.57 3.52
C THR A 193 -20.82 -14.05 3.47
N LEU A 194 -19.91 -13.41 4.23
CA LEU A 194 -19.74 -11.96 4.22
C LEU A 194 -19.38 -11.47 2.81
N ALA A 195 -18.36 -12.07 2.19
CA ALA A 195 -17.89 -11.70 0.87
C ALA A 195 -18.95 -11.90 -0.22
N THR A 196 -19.64 -13.05 -0.24
CA THR A 196 -20.66 -13.34 -1.24
C THR A 196 -21.91 -12.49 -1.06
N SER A 197 -22.27 -12.12 0.18
CA SER A 197 -23.38 -11.21 0.45
C SER A 197 -23.11 -9.79 -0.04
N ILE A 198 -21.86 -9.32 0.10
CA ILE A 198 -21.44 -8.04 -0.49
C ILE A 198 -21.49 -8.13 -2.02
N LYS A 199 -20.85 -9.12 -2.62
CA LYS A 199 -20.78 -9.27 -4.09
C LYS A 199 -22.12 -9.52 -4.75
N ALA A 200 -23.12 -10.04 -4.02
CA ALA A 200 -24.48 -10.20 -4.54
C ALA A 200 -25.20 -8.85 -4.81
N ILE A 201 -24.73 -7.77 -4.20
CA ILE A 201 -25.33 -6.43 -4.30
C ILE A 201 -24.36 -5.46 -4.97
N ASP A 202 -23.10 -5.52 -4.59
CA ASP A 202 -22.03 -4.65 -5.09
C ASP A 202 -21.17 -5.39 -6.14
N HIS A 203 -21.44 -5.10 -7.41
CA HIS A 203 -20.69 -5.63 -8.55
C HIS A 203 -19.58 -4.69 -9.03
N ASN A 204 -19.40 -3.56 -8.35
CA ASN A 204 -18.56 -2.45 -8.83
C ASN A 204 -17.15 -2.46 -8.23
N HIS A 205 -17.01 -2.91 -6.98
CA HIS A 205 -15.79 -2.75 -6.23
C HIS A 205 -14.98 -4.04 -6.17
N LEU A 206 -13.65 -3.86 -6.23
CA LEU A 206 -12.69 -4.94 -6.03
C LEU A 206 -12.76 -5.46 -4.59
N MET A 207 -12.48 -6.75 -4.43
CA MET A 207 -12.46 -7.42 -3.14
C MET A 207 -11.22 -8.29 -2.98
N THR A 208 -10.67 -8.29 -1.77
CA THR A 208 -9.54 -9.11 -1.37
C THR A 208 -9.70 -9.65 0.05
N TYR A 209 -8.68 -10.33 0.55
CA TYR A 209 -8.62 -10.88 1.90
C TYR A 209 -7.29 -10.51 2.56
N HIS A 210 -7.31 -9.86 3.70
CA HIS A 210 -6.13 -9.53 4.50
C HIS A 210 -5.76 -10.71 5.41
N PRO A 211 -4.70 -11.46 5.08
CA PRO A 211 -4.30 -12.63 5.85
C PRO A 211 -3.48 -12.23 7.09
N ARG A 212 -3.20 -13.20 7.94
CA ARG A 212 -2.22 -13.08 9.01
C ARG A 212 -0.80 -13.00 8.47
N GLY A 213 0.11 -12.40 9.24
CA GLY A 213 1.55 -12.33 8.95
C GLY A 213 2.15 -13.63 8.44
N ARG A 214 2.98 -13.52 7.41
CA ARG A 214 3.66 -14.62 6.71
C ARG A 214 2.76 -15.54 5.88
N TYR A 215 1.57 -15.05 5.54
CA TYR A 215 0.63 -15.77 4.68
C TYR A 215 0.23 -14.93 3.47
N THR A 216 -0.11 -15.65 2.40
CA THR A 216 -0.86 -15.09 1.27
C THR A 216 -2.32 -15.53 1.32
N SER A 217 -3.23 -14.64 0.96
CA SER A 217 -4.66 -14.96 0.83
C SER A 217 -4.93 -16.07 -0.18
N ALA A 218 -4.04 -16.23 -1.17
CA ALA A 218 -4.16 -17.28 -2.19
C ALA A 218 -4.16 -18.69 -1.63
N LYS A 219 -3.53 -18.90 -0.47
CA LYS A 219 -3.51 -20.19 0.22
C LYS A 219 -4.91 -20.76 0.45
N TRP A 220 -5.86 -19.92 0.80
CA TRP A 220 -7.24 -20.34 1.10
C TRP A 220 -8.24 -19.96 0.02
N TRP A 221 -8.02 -18.83 -0.65
CA TRP A 221 -9.02 -18.17 -1.47
C TRP A 221 -8.68 -18.10 -2.96
N SER A 222 -7.63 -18.79 -3.44
CA SER A 222 -7.22 -18.71 -4.85
C SER A 222 -8.35 -19.01 -5.84
N LYS A 223 -9.29 -19.87 -5.47
CA LYS A 223 -10.44 -20.28 -6.29
C LYS A 223 -11.77 -19.63 -5.88
N ALA A 224 -11.77 -18.78 -4.86
CA ALA A 224 -12.99 -18.11 -4.42
C ALA A 224 -13.47 -17.13 -5.51
N PRO A 225 -14.76 -17.16 -5.89
CA PRO A 225 -15.25 -16.33 -6.99
C PRO A 225 -15.32 -14.85 -6.65
N TRP A 226 -15.32 -14.50 -5.39
CA TRP A 226 -15.42 -13.13 -4.90
C TRP A 226 -14.08 -12.40 -4.81
N ILE A 227 -12.92 -13.11 -4.84
CA ILE A 227 -11.62 -12.47 -4.71
C ILE A 227 -11.10 -11.99 -6.07
N ASP A 228 -10.80 -10.71 -6.18
CA ASP A 228 -10.32 -10.10 -7.41
C ASP A 228 -8.79 -10.06 -7.47
N PHE A 229 -8.12 -9.83 -6.35
CA PHE A 229 -6.67 -9.83 -6.23
C PHE A 229 -6.23 -10.40 -4.88
N HIS A 230 -4.99 -10.85 -4.79
CA HIS A 230 -4.43 -11.43 -3.58
C HIS A 230 -3.61 -10.42 -2.80
N THR A 231 -3.73 -10.48 -1.48
CA THR A 231 -2.80 -9.80 -0.59
C THR A 231 -2.00 -10.81 0.21
N PHE A 232 -0.84 -10.39 0.64
CA PHE A 232 -0.08 -11.05 1.67
C PHE A 232 0.33 -10.04 2.75
N GLN A 233 0.70 -10.55 3.91
CA GLN A 233 1.32 -9.79 4.99
C GLN A 233 2.71 -10.39 5.19
N SER A 234 3.76 -9.67 4.80
CA SER A 234 5.13 -10.15 4.97
C SER A 234 5.52 -10.18 6.45
N GLY A 235 5.11 -9.19 7.22
CA GLY A 235 5.28 -9.16 8.67
C GLY A 235 6.39 -8.22 9.14
N HIS A 236 6.82 -8.36 10.40
CA HIS A 236 7.58 -7.33 11.10
C HIS A 236 8.89 -7.82 11.72
N ARG A 237 9.34 -9.05 11.43
CA ARG A 237 10.57 -9.62 11.98
C ARG A 237 11.75 -9.47 11.03
N ARG A 238 12.92 -9.14 11.60
CA ARG A 238 14.17 -9.08 10.85
C ARG A 238 14.83 -10.46 10.73
N TYR A 239 15.80 -10.56 9.84
CA TYR A 239 16.67 -11.73 9.76
C TYR A 239 17.23 -12.10 11.13
N GLY A 240 17.20 -13.39 11.44
CA GLY A 240 17.72 -13.93 12.68
C GLY A 240 16.80 -13.81 13.90
N GLN A 241 15.68 -13.11 13.83
CA GLN A 241 14.68 -13.16 14.88
C GLN A 241 13.93 -14.49 14.87
N ARG A 242 13.81 -15.13 16.04
CA ARG A 242 13.08 -16.39 16.16
C ARG A 242 11.60 -16.18 15.89
N MET A 243 11.01 -17.08 15.12
CA MET A 243 9.58 -17.14 14.94
C MET A 243 8.92 -17.61 16.25
N GLY A 244 7.88 -16.92 16.68
CA GLY A 244 7.05 -17.36 17.80
C GLY A 244 6.40 -18.73 17.53
N ASN A 245 6.04 -19.46 18.58
CA ASN A 245 5.69 -20.88 18.57
C ASN A 245 4.50 -21.30 17.66
N ALA A 246 3.74 -20.41 17.10
CA ALA A 246 2.45 -20.80 16.52
C ALA A 246 2.41 -20.70 15.01
N ASP A 247 3.32 -19.99 14.40
CA ASP A 247 3.05 -19.50 13.08
C ASP A 247 4.07 -20.02 12.09
N TYR A 248 3.62 -21.00 11.38
CA TYR A 248 4.10 -21.50 10.12
C TYR A 248 5.62 -21.53 9.94
N PRO A 249 6.22 -22.69 10.03
CA PRO A 249 7.56 -22.87 9.54
C PRO A 249 7.49 -22.84 8.00
N ILE A 250 7.70 -21.70 7.37
CA ILE A 250 8.26 -21.72 6.04
C ILE A 250 9.77 -21.81 6.31
N PRO A 251 10.39 -22.97 6.15
CA PRO A 251 11.83 -23.08 6.27
C PRO A 251 12.44 -22.10 5.29
N ASP A 252 13.39 -21.32 5.73
CA ASP A 252 14.14 -20.36 4.93
C ASP A 252 13.38 -19.10 4.44
N ASN A 253 12.08 -18.96 4.71
CA ASN A 253 11.34 -17.74 4.37
C ASN A 253 11.29 -16.83 5.60
N THR A 254 11.96 -15.70 5.52
CA THR A 254 11.92 -14.65 6.53
C THR A 254 10.91 -13.59 6.12
N GLU A 255 10.37 -12.87 7.09
CA GLU A 255 9.46 -11.76 6.83
C GLU A 255 10.10 -10.67 5.98
N GLU A 256 11.42 -10.51 6.06
CA GLU A 256 12.18 -9.55 5.26
C GLU A 256 12.28 -9.92 3.78
N ASP A 257 12.19 -11.19 3.41
CA ASP A 257 12.21 -11.65 2.00
C ASP A 257 10.81 -11.51 1.35
N ASN A 258 10.18 -10.35 1.45
CA ASN A 258 8.80 -10.16 0.99
C ASN A 258 8.60 -10.40 -0.53
N TRP A 259 9.65 -10.31 -1.32
CA TRP A 259 9.65 -10.70 -2.73
C TRP A 259 9.26 -12.17 -2.95
N MET A 260 9.57 -13.07 -2.01
CA MET A 260 9.22 -14.50 -2.11
C MET A 260 7.71 -14.73 -2.00
N TYR A 261 6.99 -13.87 -1.29
CA TYR A 261 5.52 -13.96 -1.19
C TYR A 261 4.83 -13.68 -2.53
N VAL A 262 5.42 -12.84 -3.37
CA VAL A 262 4.91 -12.61 -4.73
C VAL A 262 5.00 -13.87 -5.55
N ASP A 263 6.18 -14.49 -5.58
CA ASP A 263 6.42 -15.75 -6.33
C ASP A 263 5.53 -16.88 -5.81
N SER A 264 5.44 -17.05 -4.48
CA SER A 264 4.62 -18.10 -3.86
C SER A 264 3.13 -17.86 -4.09
N THR A 265 2.68 -16.62 -4.16
CA THR A 265 1.28 -16.30 -4.47
C THR A 265 0.95 -16.66 -5.92
N TRP A 266 1.83 -16.39 -6.87
CA TRP A 266 1.62 -16.73 -8.28
C TRP A 266 1.72 -18.24 -8.59
N ALA A 267 2.24 -19.05 -7.66
CA ALA A 267 2.15 -20.50 -7.77
C ALA A 267 0.70 -21.01 -7.70
N TYR A 268 -0.20 -20.28 -7.02
CA TYR A 268 -1.62 -20.58 -7.00
C TYR A 268 -2.31 -20.15 -8.31
N LYS A 269 -3.34 -20.91 -8.71
CA LYS A 269 -4.08 -20.66 -9.96
C LYS A 269 -5.57 -20.46 -9.66
N PRO A 270 -6.25 -19.57 -10.40
CA PRO A 270 -5.74 -18.70 -11.47
C PRO A 270 -4.78 -17.62 -10.93
N ILE A 271 -3.88 -17.13 -11.80
CA ILE A 271 -3.04 -15.97 -11.46
C ILE A 271 -3.94 -14.76 -11.27
N LYS A 272 -3.65 -13.96 -10.23
CA LYS A 272 -4.30 -12.70 -9.93
C LYS A 272 -3.23 -11.66 -9.54
N PRO A 273 -3.55 -10.35 -9.58
CA PRO A 273 -2.66 -9.33 -9.01
C PRO A 273 -2.34 -9.65 -7.55
N VAL A 274 -1.17 -9.27 -7.11
CA VAL A 274 -0.70 -9.51 -5.75
C VAL A 274 -0.17 -8.22 -5.12
N LEU A 275 -0.39 -8.06 -3.82
CA LEU A 275 -0.01 -6.88 -3.05
C LEU A 275 0.50 -7.26 -1.66
N ASP A 276 1.62 -6.67 -1.22
CA ASP A 276 1.98 -6.65 0.20
C ASP A 276 1.09 -5.62 0.91
N ALA A 277 0.09 -6.10 1.63
CA ALA A 277 -0.89 -5.23 2.30
C ALA A 277 -0.43 -4.83 3.71
N GLU A 278 0.55 -5.54 4.28
CA GLU A 278 1.14 -5.22 5.57
C GLU A 278 2.60 -5.70 5.65
N PRO A 279 3.55 -4.90 5.11
CA PRO A 279 4.97 -5.07 5.35
C PRO A 279 5.36 -4.54 6.74
N SER A 280 6.64 -4.56 7.07
CA SER A 280 7.14 -3.88 8.28
C SER A 280 6.82 -2.39 8.24
N TYR A 281 6.41 -1.85 9.39
CA TYR A 281 6.07 -0.44 9.53
C TYR A 281 7.28 0.38 9.99
N GLU A 282 7.40 1.61 9.51
CA GLU A 282 8.39 2.56 10.00
C GLU A 282 8.14 2.84 11.50
N ASP A 283 9.21 2.99 12.24
CA ASP A 283 9.22 3.31 13.67
C ASP A 283 8.51 2.30 14.58
N ILE A 284 8.30 1.04 14.11
CA ILE A 284 7.85 -0.05 14.96
C ILE A 284 9.05 -0.91 15.40
N PRO A 285 9.10 -1.41 16.65
CA PRO A 285 10.16 -2.32 17.07
C PRO A 285 10.22 -3.56 16.19
N MET A 286 11.42 -3.95 15.78
CA MET A 286 11.64 -5.16 14.98
C MET A 286 11.16 -6.39 15.75
N GLY A 287 10.18 -7.11 15.18
CA GLY A 287 9.53 -8.24 15.84
C GLY A 287 8.34 -7.90 16.72
N LEU A 288 7.90 -6.64 16.74
CA LEU A 288 6.72 -6.10 17.43
C LEU A 288 6.83 -5.99 18.96
N HIS A 289 7.54 -6.91 19.61
CA HIS A 289 7.54 -7.07 21.06
C HIS A 289 8.97 -7.00 21.58
N GLY A 290 9.42 -5.85 21.94
CA GLY A 290 10.73 -5.71 22.57
C GLY A 290 11.26 -4.31 22.49
N ASN A 291 11.14 -3.58 23.58
CA ASN A 291 11.64 -2.21 23.68
C ASN A 291 13.16 -2.10 23.50
N SER A 292 13.88 -3.22 23.55
CA SER A 292 15.33 -3.31 23.31
C SER A 292 15.69 -3.55 21.83
N GLU A 293 14.72 -3.86 20.99
CA GLU A 293 14.94 -4.06 19.56
C GLU A 293 15.04 -2.70 18.83
N PRO A 294 15.88 -2.59 17.80
CA PRO A 294 15.87 -1.41 16.96
C PRO A 294 14.54 -1.27 16.23
N HIS A 295 14.21 -0.05 15.85
CA HIS A 295 13.00 0.23 15.06
C HIS A 295 13.30 0.20 13.56
N TRP A 296 12.32 -0.20 12.76
CA TRP A 296 12.38 -0.14 11.31
C TRP A 296 12.55 1.31 10.84
N GLN A 297 13.48 1.53 9.94
CA GLN A 297 13.84 2.84 9.41
C GLN A 297 13.26 3.06 8.00
N ALA A 298 13.30 4.31 7.54
CA ALA A 298 12.85 4.67 6.20
C ALA A 298 13.51 3.85 5.07
N CYS A 299 14.81 3.54 5.18
CA CYS A 299 15.50 2.70 4.20
C CYS A 299 14.95 1.26 4.17
N ASP A 300 14.53 0.73 5.32
CA ASP A 300 13.98 -0.62 5.40
C ASP A 300 12.60 -0.68 4.75
N VAL A 301 11.70 0.26 5.06
CA VAL A 301 10.36 0.28 4.44
C VAL A 301 10.44 0.56 2.94
N ARG A 302 11.43 1.34 2.46
CA ARG A 302 11.72 1.46 1.03
C ARG A 302 12.15 0.12 0.44
N ARG A 303 13.03 -0.64 1.11
CA ARG A 303 13.44 -1.97 0.67
C ARG A 303 12.23 -2.89 0.49
N TYR A 304 11.31 -2.94 1.45
CA TYR A 304 10.07 -3.71 1.33
C TYR A 304 9.26 -3.30 0.09
N ALA A 305 9.12 -2.00 -0.15
CA ALA A 305 8.41 -1.48 -1.31
C ALA A 305 9.05 -1.91 -2.63
N TYR A 306 10.35 -1.65 -2.81
CA TYR A 306 11.05 -1.99 -4.04
C TYR A 306 11.14 -3.51 -4.25
N TRP A 307 11.35 -4.29 -3.20
CA TRP A 307 11.46 -5.74 -3.33
C TRP A 307 10.14 -6.37 -3.77
N SER A 308 9.02 -6.05 -3.15
CA SER A 308 7.73 -6.61 -3.56
C SER A 308 7.31 -6.12 -4.94
N VAL A 309 7.47 -4.83 -5.23
CA VAL A 309 7.08 -4.24 -6.52
C VAL A 309 7.93 -4.80 -7.66
N PHE A 310 9.25 -4.93 -7.51
CA PHE A 310 10.13 -5.46 -8.57
C PHE A 310 9.97 -6.98 -8.74
N ALA A 311 9.52 -7.69 -7.70
CA ALA A 311 9.09 -9.08 -7.80
C ALA A 311 7.75 -9.24 -8.56
N GLY A 312 7.00 -8.15 -8.78
CA GLY A 312 5.80 -8.16 -9.60
C GLY A 312 4.51 -7.70 -8.91
N SER A 313 4.55 -7.28 -7.65
CA SER A 313 3.38 -6.69 -6.98
C SER A 313 2.78 -5.54 -7.78
N CYS A 314 1.46 -5.40 -7.70
CA CYS A 314 0.70 -4.32 -8.36
C CYS A 314 0.80 -2.97 -7.62
N GLY A 315 1.56 -2.92 -6.55
CA GLY A 315 1.80 -1.75 -5.73
C GLY A 315 2.41 -2.09 -4.39
N HIS A 316 2.29 -1.16 -3.44
CA HIS A 316 2.83 -1.30 -2.09
C HIS A 316 1.93 -0.58 -1.09
N THR A 317 1.84 -1.11 0.13
CA THR A 317 1.21 -0.44 1.27
C THR A 317 2.29 -0.05 2.28
N TYR A 318 2.36 1.21 2.61
CA TYR A 318 3.19 1.72 3.69
C TYR A 318 2.46 1.63 5.03
N GLY A 319 3.21 1.55 6.11
CA GLY A 319 2.71 1.70 7.46
C GLY A 319 3.74 2.37 8.36
N HIS A 320 3.25 3.01 9.39
CA HIS A 320 4.05 3.63 10.44
C HIS A 320 3.42 3.32 11.80
N ASN A 321 4.25 3.04 12.81
CA ASN A 321 3.78 2.69 14.15
C ASN A 321 2.73 3.66 14.71
N ALA A 322 3.01 4.96 14.65
CA ALA A 322 2.08 5.97 15.19
C ALA A 322 0.87 6.20 14.28
N ILE A 323 1.02 6.13 12.95
CA ILE A 323 -0.07 6.40 12.01
C ILE A 323 -1.09 5.26 12.04
N MET A 324 -0.64 4.00 12.02
CA MET A 324 -1.57 2.87 11.99
C MET A 324 -2.51 2.83 13.20
N GLN A 325 -2.07 3.35 14.34
CA GLN A 325 -2.84 3.47 15.58
C GLN A 325 -3.54 4.82 15.73
N MET A 326 -3.29 5.79 14.86
CA MET A 326 -3.68 7.19 15.05
C MET A 326 -3.33 7.68 16.46
N LEU A 327 -2.06 7.45 16.85
CA LEU A 327 -1.60 7.65 18.22
C LEU A 327 -1.61 9.13 18.61
N LYS A 328 -2.22 9.43 19.76
CA LYS A 328 -2.34 10.76 20.35
C LYS A 328 -1.78 10.79 21.76
N PRO A 329 -1.41 11.96 22.30
CA PRO A 329 -1.04 12.08 23.71
C PRO A 329 -2.13 11.50 24.63
N GLY A 330 -1.73 10.67 25.58
CA GLY A 330 -2.65 10.05 26.55
C GLY A 330 -3.33 8.76 26.05
N TYR A 331 -3.16 8.36 24.77
CA TYR A 331 -3.62 7.07 24.30
C TYR A 331 -2.58 5.98 24.56
N PRO A 332 -3.00 4.76 24.88
CA PRO A 332 -2.06 3.64 25.00
C PRO A 332 -1.47 3.30 23.62
N THR A 333 -0.15 3.09 23.57
CA THR A 333 0.47 2.50 22.38
C THR A 333 0.37 0.98 22.41
N SER A 334 0.21 0.36 21.24
CA SER A 334 0.22 -1.11 21.12
C SER A 334 1.65 -1.65 21.05
N TYR A 335 2.61 -0.84 20.59
CA TYR A 335 4.00 -1.26 20.34
C TYR A 335 4.98 -0.15 20.72
N GLY A 336 6.05 -0.53 21.43
CA GLY A 336 7.05 0.38 21.95
C GLY A 336 6.65 1.03 23.29
N ASP A 337 7.55 1.82 23.85
CA ASP A 337 7.30 2.57 25.10
C ASP A 337 6.51 3.84 24.81
N ALA A 338 5.46 4.09 25.56
CA ALA A 338 4.59 5.25 25.39
C ALA A 338 5.31 6.62 25.49
N VAL A 339 6.51 6.64 26.06
CA VAL A 339 7.32 7.86 26.23
C VAL A 339 8.05 8.26 24.94
N ASP A 340 8.40 7.28 24.10
CA ASP A 340 9.24 7.51 22.93
C ASP A 340 8.47 7.44 21.60
N VAL A 341 7.17 7.13 21.64
CA VAL A 341 6.36 6.99 20.42
C VAL A 341 5.82 8.35 19.99
N LYS A 342 6.10 8.70 18.74
CA LYS A 342 5.57 9.92 18.09
C LYS A 342 4.04 9.87 18.03
N THR A 343 3.44 11.04 17.93
CA THR A 343 2.03 11.14 17.54
C THR A 343 1.87 10.90 16.04
N TRP A 344 0.67 10.49 15.61
CA TRP A 344 0.39 10.25 14.19
C TRP A 344 0.70 11.48 13.31
N TYR A 345 0.42 12.69 13.80
CA TYR A 345 0.66 13.92 13.04
C TYR A 345 2.16 14.31 12.97
N GLN A 346 2.98 13.90 13.94
CA GLN A 346 4.44 14.04 13.84
C GLN A 346 5.00 13.06 12.83
N ALA A 347 4.51 11.82 12.83
CA ALA A 347 4.93 10.75 11.96
C ALA A 347 4.68 11.01 10.46
N LEU A 348 3.71 11.87 10.10
CA LEU A 348 3.51 12.33 8.71
C LEU A 348 4.71 13.11 8.12
N ASN A 349 5.67 13.48 8.95
CA ASN A 349 6.92 14.12 8.51
C ASN A 349 8.10 13.15 8.48
N ASP A 350 7.89 11.89 8.82
CA ASP A 350 8.95 10.88 8.78
C ASP A 350 9.32 10.53 7.32
N PRO A 351 10.60 10.22 7.09
CA PRO A 351 11.09 10.09 5.72
C PRO A 351 10.39 8.98 4.92
N GLY A 352 10.07 7.83 5.53
CA GLY A 352 9.43 6.74 4.82
C GLY A 352 8.07 7.14 4.27
N PHE A 353 7.24 7.85 5.06
CA PHE A 353 5.94 8.36 4.61
C PHE A 353 6.06 9.22 3.35
N GLN A 354 7.07 10.10 3.30
CA GLN A 354 7.25 11.03 2.19
C GLN A 354 7.93 10.40 0.97
N GLN A 355 8.66 9.31 1.14
CA GLN A 355 9.52 8.71 0.11
C GLN A 355 8.85 7.62 -0.72
N MET A 356 7.73 7.05 -0.25
CA MET A 356 7.01 6.01 -1.00
C MET A 356 6.54 6.47 -2.39
N LYS A 357 6.31 7.76 -2.59
CA LYS A 357 5.95 8.32 -3.90
C LYS A 357 6.97 8.01 -5.00
N PHE A 358 8.25 7.85 -4.66
CA PHE A 358 9.30 7.66 -5.66
C PHE A 358 9.22 6.30 -6.35
N VAL A 359 8.82 5.23 -5.67
CA VAL A 359 8.61 3.93 -6.32
C VAL A 359 7.44 3.98 -7.30
N ARG A 360 6.35 4.65 -6.93
CA ARG A 360 5.19 4.83 -7.82
C ARG A 360 5.54 5.67 -9.04
N GLN A 361 6.20 6.81 -8.83
CA GLN A 361 6.64 7.70 -9.93
C GLN A 361 7.56 6.96 -10.89
N LEU A 362 8.54 6.21 -10.36
CA LEU A 362 9.44 5.40 -11.18
C LEU A 362 8.69 4.39 -12.03
N ILE A 363 7.83 3.58 -11.44
CA ILE A 363 7.11 2.51 -12.14
C ILE A 363 6.16 3.07 -13.21
N LEU A 364 5.46 4.15 -12.91
CA LEU A 364 4.53 4.78 -13.86
C LEU A 364 5.21 5.61 -14.96
N SER A 365 6.53 5.83 -14.87
CA SER A 365 7.30 6.49 -15.93
C SER A 365 7.56 5.56 -17.13
N PHE A 366 7.27 4.28 -17.01
CA PHE A 366 7.50 3.26 -18.04
C PHE A 366 6.21 2.57 -18.47
N PRO A 367 6.19 1.84 -19.60
CA PRO A 367 5.06 1.01 -20.01
C PRO A 367 4.67 -0.01 -18.91
N TYR A 368 3.65 0.33 -18.13
CA TYR A 368 3.33 -0.32 -16.85
C TYR A 368 2.96 -1.79 -17.01
N PHE A 369 2.10 -2.12 -17.99
CA PHE A 369 1.57 -3.48 -18.17
C PHE A 369 2.56 -4.46 -18.80
N GLU A 370 3.67 -3.96 -19.38
CA GLU A 370 4.73 -4.79 -19.91
C GLU A 370 5.69 -5.30 -18.83
N ARG A 371 5.62 -4.73 -17.63
CA ARG A 371 6.55 -5.00 -16.56
C ARG A 371 6.49 -6.46 -16.10
N VAL A 372 7.65 -7.11 -16.12
CA VAL A 372 7.85 -8.47 -15.61
C VAL A 372 9.08 -8.54 -14.69
N PRO A 373 9.02 -9.30 -13.59
CA PRO A 373 10.23 -9.59 -12.81
C PRO A 373 11.18 -10.44 -13.66
N ASP A 374 12.47 -10.07 -13.66
CA ASP A 374 13.48 -10.83 -14.39
C ASP A 374 14.83 -10.81 -13.68
N GLN A 375 15.08 -11.81 -12.85
CA GLN A 375 16.33 -11.93 -12.11
C GLN A 375 17.51 -12.37 -13.00
N SER A 376 17.30 -12.82 -14.23
CA SER A 376 18.37 -13.15 -15.17
C SER A 376 19.15 -11.91 -15.67
N ILE A 377 18.66 -10.71 -15.39
CA ILE A 377 19.37 -9.44 -15.58
C ILE A 377 20.61 -9.34 -14.67
N ILE A 378 20.57 -9.96 -13.51
CA ILE A 378 21.61 -9.89 -12.49
C ILE A 378 22.53 -11.11 -12.63
N VAL A 379 23.78 -10.89 -13.04
CA VAL A 379 24.73 -11.98 -13.30
C VAL A 379 25.22 -12.63 -12.00
N GLU A 380 25.45 -11.83 -10.97
CA GLU A 380 25.92 -12.29 -9.65
C GLU A 380 25.04 -11.66 -8.56
N ASN A 381 24.10 -12.45 -8.03
CA ASN A 381 23.19 -11.94 -7.01
C ASN A 381 23.69 -12.25 -5.59
N GLY A 382 23.35 -11.37 -4.66
CA GLY A 382 23.56 -11.55 -3.23
C GLY A 382 22.37 -12.24 -2.55
N ARG A 383 22.46 -12.33 -1.24
CA ARG A 383 21.40 -12.82 -0.34
C ARG A 383 21.08 -11.76 0.71
N GLN A 384 19.89 -11.87 1.31
CA GLN A 384 19.46 -10.93 2.34
C GLN A 384 19.64 -9.48 1.87
N TYR A 385 20.23 -8.60 2.68
CA TYR A 385 20.42 -7.18 2.35
C TYR A 385 21.24 -6.93 1.08
N ASP A 386 22.11 -7.86 0.69
CA ASP A 386 22.90 -7.77 -0.54
C ASP A 386 22.16 -8.27 -1.79
N ARG A 387 20.92 -8.74 -1.63
CA ARG A 387 20.11 -9.14 -2.77
C ARG A 387 19.77 -7.95 -3.63
N LEU A 388 20.08 -8.07 -4.93
CA LEU A 388 19.56 -7.21 -5.98
C LEU A 388 18.24 -7.77 -6.48
N ILE A 389 17.32 -6.92 -6.85
CA ILE A 389 16.07 -7.33 -7.47
C ILE A 389 15.84 -6.55 -8.75
N ALA A 390 15.41 -7.24 -9.80
CA ALA A 390 15.25 -6.66 -11.13
C ALA A 390 13.87 -6.90 -11.72
N THR A 391 13.41 -5.89 -12.44
CA THR A 391 12.19 -5.94 -13.26
C THR A 391 12.45 -5.23 -14.59
N ARG A 392 11.71 -5.59 -15.65
CA ARG A 392 11.86 -4.96 -16.97
C ARG A 392 10.55 -4.93 -17.77
N GLY A 393 10.52 -4.07 -18.77
CA GLY A 393 9.66 -4.17 -19.96
C GLY A 393 10.46 -4.65 -21.14
N ASN A 394 10.01 -4.31 -22.34
CA ASN A 394 10.69 -4.67 -23.58
C ASN A 394 11.95 -3.83 -23.85
N ASP A 395 11.93 -2.57 -23.44
CA ASP A 395 12.94 -1.55 -23.80
C ASP A 395 13.48 -0.77 -22.57
N TYR A 396 13.15 -1.22 -21.36
CA TYR A 396 13.70 -0.70 -20.11
C TYR A 396 13.95 -1.82 -19.11
N LEU A 397 14.93 -1.64 -18.24
CA LEU A 397 15.15 -2.46 -17.05
C LEU A 397 15.45 -1.59 -15.83
N LEU A 398 15.06 -2.10 -14.66
CA LEU A 398 15.24 -1.48 -13.36
C LEU A 398 15.87 -2.50 -12.42
N VAL A 399 16.94 -2.11 -11.70
CA VAL A 399 17.59 -2.96 -10.70
C VAL A 399 17.69 -2.20 -9.39
N TYR A 400 16.96 -2.63 -8.37
CA TYR A 400 17.05 -2.04 -7.04
C TYR A 400 18.21 -2.68 -6.25
N ASN A 401 18.94 -1.83 -5.53
CA ASN A 401 20.12 -2.16 -4.78
C ASN A 401 20.07 -1.47 -3.41
N TYR A 402 19.79 -2.23 -2.37
CA TYR A 402 19.62 -1.71 -1.01
C TYR A 402 20.94 -1.25 -0.39
N THR A 403 22.02 -2.01 -0.55
CA THR A 403 23.31 -1.73 0.07
C THR A 403 24.23 -0.86 -0.78
N SER A 404 23.79 -0.45 -1.98
CA SER A 404 24.61 0.23 -2.98
C SER A 404 25.94 -0.51 -3.25
N ARG A 405 25.90 -1.85 -3.28
CA ARG A 405 27.05 -2.64 -3.66
C ARG A 405 27.30 -2.58 -5.16
N GLU A 406 28.48 -3.01 -5.57
CA GLU A 406 28.75 -3.26 -6.99
C GLU A 406 27.77 -4.29 -7.55
N MET A 407 27.32 -4.06 -8.77
CA MET A 407 26.36 -4.93 -9.47
C MET A 407 26.77 -5.20 -10.91
N LYS A 408 26.65 -6.44 -11.33
CA LYS A 408 26.93 -6.90 -12.68
C LYS A 408 25.61 -7.20 -13.40
N VAL A 409 25.31 -6.40 -14.42
CA VAL A 409 23.99 -6.31 -15.04
C VAL A 409 24.07 -6.63 -16.53
N ASP A 410 23.18 -7.48 -17.01
CA ASP A 410 23.06 -7.86 -18.42
C ASP A 410 22.10 -6.92 -19.14
N LEU A 411 22.65 -5.94 -19.86
CA LEU A 411 21.88 -4.98 -20.64
C LEU A 411 21.31 -5.57 -21.94
N THR A 412 21.65 -6.81 -22.30
CA THR A 412 21.08 -7.48 -23.50
C THR A 412 19.64 -7.92 -23.32
N LYS A 413 19.12 -7.87 -22.10
CA LYS A 413 17.76 -8.30 -21.74
C LYS A 413 16.65 -7.37 -22.24
N ILE A 414 17.02 -6.20 -22.77
CA ILE A 414 16.09 -5.21 -23.33
C ILE A 414 16.55 -4.82 -24.75
N SER A 415 15.63 -4.25 -25.54
CA SER A 415 15.86 -3.86 -26.93
C SER A 415 16.96 -2.82 -27.11
N GLY A 416 17.42 -2.65 -28.36
CA GLY A 416 18.40 -1.65 -28.77
C GLY A 416 19.85 -2.09 -28.61
N SER A 417 20.74 -1.57 -29.47
CA SER A 417 22.20 -1.82 -29.41
C SER A 417 22.92 -0.94 -28.39
N ARG A 418 22.33 0.18 -28.06
CA ARG A 418 22.82 1.16 -27.08
C ARG A 418 21.79 1.37 -25.98
N LYS A 419 22.25 1.62 -24.73
CA LYS A 419 21.42 1.87 -23.56
C LYS A 419 21.83 3.17 -22.89
N ARG A 420 20.87 4.06 -22.61
CA ARG A 420 21.07 5.17 -21.67
C ARG A 420 20.83 4.67 -20.25
N VAL A 421 21.73 5.05 -19.33
CA VAL A 421 21.72 4.51 -17.97
C VAL A 421 21.75 5.64 -16.94
N TRP A 422 20.96 5.49 -15.89
CA TRP A 422 20.88 6.38 -14.73
C TRP A 422 20.97 5.62 -13.43
N TRP A 423 21.36 6.32 -12.41
CA TRP A 423 21.17 5.92 -11.02
C TRP A 423 20.16 6.83 -10.36
N MET A 424 19.12 6.27 -9.75
CA MET A 424 18.15 6.99 -8.95
C MET A 424 18.42 6.72 -7.47
N ASN A 425 18.58 7.75 -6.67
CA ASN A 425 18.56 7.62 -5.21
C ASN A 425 17.12 7.37 -4.75
N ALA A 426 16.87 6.25 -4.06
CA ALA A 426 15.50 5.84 -3.70
C ALA A 426 14.88 6.74 -2.60
N GLY A 427 15.73 7.37 -1.76
CA GLY A 427 15.26 8.27 -0.70
C GLY A 427 14.93 9.68 -1.17
N THR A 428 15.43 10.12 -2.34
CA THR A 428 15.23 11.50 -2.84
C THR A 428 14.56 11.57 -4.21
N GLY A 429 14.50 10.46 -4.94
CA GLY A 429 14.02 10.41 -6.31
C GLY A 429 14.96 11.09 -7.32
N ILE A 430 16.14 11.54 -6.91
CA ILE A 430 17.08 12.26 -7.78
C ILE A 430 17.76 11.28 -8.72
N LEU A 431 17.73 11.62 -10.02
CA LEU A 431 18.39 10.87 -11.09
C LEU A 431 19.77 11.45 -11.41
N ARG A 432 20.77 10.58 -11.47
CA ARG A 432 22.10 10.87 -11.96
C ARG A 432 22.33 10.10 -13.28
N TYR A 433 22.61 10.79 -14.36
CA TYR A 433 22.98 10.16 -15.62
C TYR A 433 24.37 9.54 -15.51
N LEU A 434 24.49 8.25 -15.87
CA LEU A 434 25.77 7.52 -15.83
C LEU A 434 26.43 7.44 -17.20
N GLY A 435 25.67 7.57 -18.27
CA GLY A 435 26.19 7.54 -19.63
C GLY A 435 25.38 6.63 -20.58
N GLU A 436 25.93 6.48 -21.77
CA GLU A 436 25.40 5.59 -22.80
C GLU A 436 26.36 4.43 -23.02
N TYR A 437 25.84 3.21 -23.03
CA TYR A 437 26.60 1.97 -23.06
C TYR A 437 26.14 1.04 -24.16
N ASP A 438 27.05 0.16 -24.63
CA ASP A 438 26.70 -0.93 -25.52
C ASP A 438 25.81 -1.97 -24.78
N SER A 439 24.99 -2.66 -25.57
CA SER A 439 24.15 -3.77 -25.10
C SER A 439 25.01 -5.02 -24.79
N LYS A 440 25.53 -5.10 -23.57
CA LYS A 440 26.36 -6.19 -23.06
C LYS A 440 26.25 -6.29 -21.54
N VAL A 441 26.88 -7.30 -20.95
CA VAL A 441 27.04 -7.39 -19.50
C VAL A 441 28.04 -6.34 -19.03
N LEU A 442 27.66 -5.53 -18.05
CA LEU A 442 28.49 -4.46 -17.49
C LEU A 442 28.44 -4.45 -15.96
N THR A 443 29.53 -3.95 -15.38
CA THR A 443 29.60 -3.72 -13.94
C THR A 443 29.35 -2.24 -13.63
N PHE A 444 28.41 -1.99 -12.72
CA PHE A 444 28.05 -0.67 -12.22
C PHE A 444 28.42 -0.54 -10.75
N ARG A 445 28.99 0.60 -10.39
CA ARG A 445 29.37 0.95 -9.02
C ARG A 445 28.60 2.20 -8.63
N PRO A 446 27.53 2.08 -7.81
CA PRO A 446 26.84 3.24 -7.29
C PRO A 446 27.79 4.14 -6.50
N HIS A 447 27.67 5.43 -6.71
CA HIS A 447 28.46 6.40 -5.95
C HIS A 447 27.73 6.69 -4.63
N LYS A 448 28.38 6.40 -3.51
CA LYS A 448 27.90 6.77 -2.18
C LYS A 448 28.33 8.20 -1.86
N THR A 449 27.38 9.02 -1.42
CA THR A 449 27.63 10.44 -1.10
C THR A 449 27.68 10.71 0.39
N GLY A 450 27.24 9.77 1.24
CA GLY A 450 27.13 9.94 2.68
C GLY A 450 27.42 8.69 3.50
N PHE A 451 27.12 8.78 4.78
CA PHE A 451 27.19 7.67 5.71
C PHE A 451 25.82 6.98 5.81
N GLY A 452 25.83 5.66 5.97
CA GLY A 452 24.62 4.86 6.11
C GLY A 452 24.19 4.15 4.83
N ILE A 453 22.92 3.75 4.77
CA ILE A 453 22.34 3.04 3.64
C ILE A 453 21.79 4.06 2.63
N GLU A 454 22.46 4.13 1.48
CA GLU A 454 22.03 4.92 0.32
C GLU A 454 21.51 3.98 -0.77
N ASP A 455 20.31 3.48 -0.57
CA ASP A 455 19.68 2.60 -1.53
C ASP A 455 19.25 3.33 -2.82
N GLY A 456 19.19 2.59 -3.91
CA GLY A 456 18.80 3.19 -5.19
C GLY A 456 18.50 2.20 -6.29
N VAL A 457 18.17 2.73 -7.44
CA VAL A 457 17.77 1.97 -8.63
C VAL A 457 18.68 2.31 -9.80
N LEU A 458 19.29 1.28 -10.39
CA LEU A 458 19.86 1.38 -11.74
C LEU A 458 18.71 1.33 -12.74
N ILE A 459 18.64 2.32 -13.59
CA ILE A 459 17.68 2.44 -14.67
C ILE A 459 18.44 2.36 -15.99
N ALA A 460 18.09 1.43 -16.87
CA ALA A 460 18.62 1.39 -18.23
C ALA A 460 17.45 1.32 -19.21
N ILE A 461 17.55 2.12 -20.27
CA ILE A 461 16.56 2.16 -21.35
C ILE A 461 17.24 2.03 -22.72
N ASP A 462 16.54 1.48 -23.68
CA ASP A 462 16.92 1.56 -25.10
C ASP A 462 17.18 3.03 -25.46
N ALA A 463 18.36 3.35 -26.00
CA ALA A 463 18.77 4.72 -26.27
C ALA A 463 17.87 5.44 -27.29
N THR A 464 17.07 4.69 -28.06
CA THR A 464 16.09 5.24 -29.02
C THR A 464 14.76 5.65 -28.37
N LYS A 465 14.55 5.32 -27.09
CA LYS A 465 13.32 5.61 -26.34
C LYS A 465 13.50 6.79 -25.40
N ASP A 466 12.42 7.48 -25.10
CA ASP A 466 12.43 8.63 -24.20
C ASP A 466 11.30 8.56 -23.18
N TYR A 467 11.59 7.93 -22.05
CA TYR A 467 10.64 7.76 -20.93
C TYR A 467 10.86 8.74 -19.78
N ILE A 468 12.09 9.23 -19.61
CA ILE A 468 12.50 9.98 -18.42
C ILE A 468 12.25 11.50 -18.55
N ALA A 469 11.93 11.98 -19.75
CA ALA A 469 11.77 13.42 -20.03
C ALA A 469 10.43 14.03 -19.62
N LYS A 470 9.49 13.28 -19.03
CA LYS A 470 8.17 13.80 -18.68
C LYS A 470 8.06 14.05 -17.17
N ASP A 471 8.42 15.26 -16.75
CA ASP A 471 7.97 16.06 -15.58
C ASP A 471 7.75 15.39 -14.21
N GLN A 472 8.01 14.09 -14.03
CA GLN A 472 7.68 13.38 -12.79
C GLN A 472 8.90 12.98 -11.94
N ILE A 473 10.10 12.97 -12.49
CA ILE A 473 11.33 12.62 -11.78
C ILE A 473 12.31 13.80 -11.90
N ARG A 474 12.82 14.29 -10.77
CA ARG A 474 13.78 15.39 -10.76
C ARG A 474 15.13 14.91 -11.30
N ILE A 475 15.54 15.46 -12.45
CA ILE A 475 16.91 15.31 -12.96
C ILE A 475 17.79 16.26 -12.14
N ALA A 476 18.87 15.76 -11.57
CA ALA A 476 19.88 16.63 -10.96
C ALA A 476 20.51 17.50 -12.06
N ASP A 477 20.49 18.82 -11.89
CA ASP A 477 21.19 19.74 -12.77
C ASP A 477 22.65 19.30 -12.92
N ARG A 478 23.13 19.33 -14.16
CA ARG A 478 24.53 19.00 -14.48
C ARG A 478 25.44 19.98 -13.74
N GLN A 479 26.14 19.52 -12.71
CA GLN A 479 27.36 20.14 -12.21
C GLN A 479 28.55 19.45 -12.83
#